data_bf20c790520addbf809e76c1048c5681
#
_entry.id   bf20c790520addbf809e76c1048c5681
#
_cell.length_a   1.000
_cell.length_b   1.000
_cell.length_c   1.000
_cell.angle_alpha   90.00
_cell.angle_beta   90.00
_cell.angle_gamma   90.00
#
_symmetry.space_group_name_H-M   'P 1'
#
loop_
_entity.id
_entity.type
_entity.pdbx_description
1 polymer ?
#
loop_
_entity_poly.entity_id
_entity_poly.type
_entity_poly.pdbx_seq_one_letter_code
_entity_poly.pdbx_strand_id
1 'polypeptide(L)'
;MDVYGAMRCGGHLILTPEALFHFPNKLPEFLRDNAVTHIYWVPTVMINIANSGALDGVELPELKTIAFAGEVMPNKQLNVWRRALPGRVFANLYGPTETDVCTAYVVDREFADSEPLPIGSPLPDMHVLLLGEDGKAVGPGETGEICVSGSGILLGYWNNPEQTARAFASDPDNAAYPTRYYRTGDLGWWNERGELMYSGRRDGQIKLRGNRIELGEIEAAARMLPGAENVCAVFDKPRQEIVLFVETAEEITMRTARKELRGAIPAYMMPGRVVTMAQLPHNANDKIDRVYLAKWLEEN
;
A
#
# COMPACT_ATOMS: atom_id res chain seq x y z
N MET A 1 6.03 -1.20 14.84
CA MET A 1 6.57 -2.58 15.04
C MET A 1 8.04 -2.58 15.44
N ASP A 2 8.94 -1.95 14.69
CA ASP A 2 10.40 -2.06 14.88
C ASP A 2 10.90 -1.59 16.25
N VAL A 3 10.56 -0.37 16.65
CA VAL A 3 11.06 0.21 17.91
C VAL A 3 10.61 -0.60 19.12
N TYR A 4 9.30 -0.81 19.26
CA TYR A 4 8.74 -1.52 20.42
C TYR A 4 9.06 -3.02 20.41
N GLY A 5 9.15 -3.64 19.22
CA GLY A 5 9.56 -5.03 19.06
C GLY A 5 11.00 -5.25 19.49
N ALA A 6 11.93 -4.41 19.02
CA ALA A 6 13.32 -4.46 19.44
C ALA A 6 13.47 -4.25 20.95
N MET A 7 12.79 -3.25 21.53
CA MET A 7 12.82 -2.99 22.97
C MET A 7 12.30 -4.18 23.79
N ARG A 8 11.16 -4.78 23.36
CA ARG A 8 10.56 -5.92 24.06
C ARG A 8 11.46 -7.15 24.09
N CYS A 9 12.19 -7.39 22.98
CA CYS A 9 13.07 -8.55 22.84
C CYS A 9 14.49 -8.30 23.34
N GLY A 10 14.81 -7.09 23.83
CA GLY A 10 16.18 -6.71 24.20
C GLY A 10 17.14 -6.67 23.01
N GLY A 11 16.59 -6.45 21.81
CA GLY A 11 17.34 -6.37 20.56
C GLY A 11 17.94 -4.99 20.31
N HIS A 12 18.85 -4.91 19.35
CA HIS A 12 19.38 -3.65 18.83
C HIS A 12 18.58 -3.21 17.60
N LEU A 13 18.11 -1.98 17.58
CA LEU A 13 17.55 -1.35 16.39
C LEU A 13 18.63 -0.62 15.63
N ILE A 14 18.88 -1.04 14.39
CA ILE A 14 19.86 -0.42 13.50
C ILE A 14 19.09 0.44 12.50
N LEU A 15 19.28 1.76 12.58
CA LEU A 15 18.68 2.70 11.65
C LEU A 15 19.47 2.72 10.34
N THR A 16 18.83 2.35 9.25
CA THR A 16 19.41 2.44 7.91
C THR A 16 19.49 3.91 7.50
N PRO A 17 20.67 4.45 7.16
CA PRO A 17 20.80 5.81 6.66
C PRO A 17 19.94 6.04 5.41
N GLU A 18 19.16 7.12 5.38
CA GLU A 18 18.24 7.43 4.28
C GLU A 18 18.93 7.44 2.91
N ALA A 19 20.15 7.98 2.84
CA ALA A 19 20.95 8.03 1.62
C ALA A 19 21.21 6.64 0.99
N LEU A 20 21.25 5.56 1.78
CA LEU A 20 21.49 4.22 1.26
C LEU A 20 20.33 3.68 0.42
N PHE A 21 19.09 4.13 0.65
CA PHE A 21 17.94 3.72 -0.16
C PHE A 21 18.03 4.21 -1.62
N HIS A 22 18.85 5.21 -1.90
CA HIS A 22 19.17 5.65 -3.26
C HIS A 22 20.23 4.78 -3.95
N PHE A 23 20.91 3.90 -3.18
CA PHE A 23 21.97 3.03 -3.66
C PHE A 23 21.69 1.56 -3.31
N PRO A 24 20.74 0.90 -4.02
CA PRO A 24 20.32 -0.47 -3.70
C PRO A 24 21.45 -1.47 -3.50
N ASN A 25 22.56 -1.30 -4.28
CA ASN A 25 23.74 -2.17 -4.22
C ASN A 25 24.50 -2.08 -2.87
N LYS A 26 24.32 -1.00 -2.12
CA LYS A 26 24.99 -0.80 -0.82
C LYS A 26 24.20 -1.36 0.36
N LEU A 27 22.91 -1.62 0.18
CA LEU A 27 22.07 -2.12 1.26
C LEU A 27 22.46 -3.53 1.74
N PRO A 28 22.75 -4.53 0.88
CA PRO A 28 23.24 -5.82 1.34
C PRO A 28 24.59 -5.73 2.08
N GLU A 29 25.52 -4.90 1.62
CA GLU A 29 26.78 -4.64 2.34
C GLU A 29 26.51 -4.08 3.74
N PHE A 30 25.62 -3.10 3.86
CA PHE A 30 25.22 -2.51 5.14
C PHE A 30 24.61 -3.55 6.09
N LEU A 31 23.74 -4.42 5.58
CA LEU A 31 23.12 -5.50 6.38
C LEU A 31 24.18 -6.47 6.92
N ARG A 32 25.15 -6.87 6.08
CA ARG A 32 26.23 -7.76 6.46
C ARG A 32 27.15 -7.11 7.50
N ASP A 33 27.62 -5.88 7.25
CA ASP A 33 28.59 -5.18 8.08
C ASP A 33 28.04 -4.85 9.48
N ASN A 34 26.71 -4.77 9.61
CA ASN A 34 26.03 -4.57 10.88
C ASN A 34 25.45 -5.86 11.47
N ALA A 35 25.75 -7.02 10.89
CA ALA A 35 25.24 -8.32 11.33
C ALA A 35 23.72 -8.34 11.56
N VAL A 36 22.96 -7.72 10.63
CA VAL A 36 21.50 -7.59 10.76
C VAL A 36 20.86 -8.95 10.67
N THR A 37 20.02 -9.27 11.65
CA THR A 37 19.32 -10.58 11.74
C THR A 37 17.90 -10.54 11.21
N HIS A 38 17.25 -9.39 11.23
CA HIS A 38 15.87 -9.20 10.80
C HIS A 38 15.74 -7.87 10.07
N ILE A 39 15.01 -7.86 8.96
CA ILE A 39 14.59 -6.64 8.27
C ILE A 39 13.08 -6.59 8.18
N TYR A 40 12.55 -5.35 8.23
CA TYR A 40 11.15 -5.04 7.98
C TYR A 40 11.09 -3.82 7.07
N TRP A 41 10.87 -4.06 5.79
CA TRP A 41 10.94 -3.03 4.75
C TRP A 41 9.67 -3.00 3.90
N VAL A 42 9.47 -1.90 3.19
CA VAL A 42 8.46 -1.83 2.14
C VAL A 42 8.92 -2.60 0.90
N PRO A 43 8.02 -3.25 0.15
CA PRO A 43 8.33 -3.95 -1.09
C PRO A 43 9.18 -3.15 -2.08
N THR A 44 8.95 -1.84 -2.25
CA THR A 44 9.74 -1.00 -3.16
C THR A 44 11.25 -1.11 -2.92
N VAL A 45 11.70 -1.14 -1.66
CA VAL A 45 13.13 -1.30 -1.33
C VAL A 45 13.64 -2.66 -1.79
N MET A 46 12.90 -3.71 -1.49
CA MET A 46 13.26 -5.08 -1.87
C MET A 46 13.28 -5.28 -3.40
N ILE A 47 12.31 -4.68 -4.10
CA ILE A 47 12.23 -4.69 -5.57
C ILE A 47 13.47 -4.01 -6.18
N ASN A 48 13.86 -2.86 -5.67
CA ASN A 48 15.03 -2.12 -6.16
C ASN A 48 16.32 -2.92 -5.98
N ILE A 49 16.50 -3.57 -4.84
CA ILE A 49 17.66 -4.44 -4.58
C ILE A 49 17.64 -5.65 -5.54
N ALA A 50 16.51 -6.32 -5.69
CA ALA A 50 16.39 -7.47 -6.59
C ALA A 50 16.68 -7.09 -8.06
N ASN A 51 16.16 -5.95 -8.51
CA ASN A 51 16.35 -5.48 -9.90
C ASN A 51 17.78 -4.95 -10.17
N SER A 52 18.51 -4.54 -9.14
CA SER A 52 19.89 -4.03 -9.30
C SER A 52 20.94 -5.13 -9.44
N GLY A 53 20.58 -6.41 -9.25
CA GLY A 53 21.55 -7.53 -9.21
C GLY A 53 22.39 -7.58 -7.92
N ALA A 54 22.08 -6.77 -6.93
CA ALA A 54 22.85 -6.69 -5.68
C ALA A 54 22.78 -7.96 -4.80
N LEU A 55 21.90 -8.88 -5.16
CA LEU A 55 21.77 -10.18 -4.49
C LEU A 55 22.61 -11.28 -5.14
N ASP A 56 23.27 -11.02 -6.27
CA ASP A 56 24.08 -12.02 -6.96
C ASP A 56 25.35 -12.32 -6.15
N GLY A 57 25.47 -13.55 -5.66
CA GLY A 57 26.60 -13.97 -4.82
C GLY A 57 26.69 -13.32 -3.45
N VAL A 58 25.61 -12.67 -2.99
CA VAL A 58 25.57 -12.03 -1.67
C VAL A 58 25.58 -13.07 -0.55
N GLU A 59 26.36 -12.81 0.48
CA GLU A 59 26.36 -13.59 1.71
C GLU A 59 25.87 -12.72 2.87
N LEU A 60 24.72 -13.12 3.44
CA LEU A 60 24.10 -12.49 4.61
C LEU A 60 23.87 -13.58 5.69
N PRO A 61 24.93 -14.09 6.31
CA PRO A 61 24.84 -15.27 7.19
C PRO A 61 23.94 -15.02 8.41
N GLU A 62 23.94 -13.81 8.95
CA GLU A 62 23.18 -13.47 10.14
C GLU A 62 21.69 -13.15 9.85
N LEU A 63 21.35 -12.80 8.59
CA LEU A 63 19.97 -12.46 8.25
C LEU A 63 19.07 -13.70 8.28
N LYS A 64 18.08 -13.70 9.16
CA LYS A 64 17.16 -14.83 9.42
C LYS A 64 15.77 -14.58 8.88
N THR A 65 15.26 -13.35 9.06
CA THR A 65 13.88 -13.01 8.72
C THR A 65 13.82 -11.77 7.87
N ILE A 66 13.06 -11.86 6.79
CA ILE A 66 12.79 -10.78 5.86
C ILE A 66 11.26 -10.55 5.86
N ALA A 67 10.82 -9.55 6.62
CA ALA A 67 9.43 -9.14 6.64
C ALA A 67 9.22 -7.91 5.74
N PHE A 68 8.08 -7.84 5.10
CA PHE A 68 7.72 -6.70 4.25
C PHE A 68 6.22 -6.41 4.35
N ALA A 69 5.86 -5.14 4.24
CA ALA A 69 4.49 -4.66 4.30
C ALA A 69 4.31 -3.33 3.58
N GLY A 70 3.05 -2.93 3.46
CA GLY A 70 2.69 -1.59 3.03
C GLY A 70 2.39 -1.48 1.54
N GLU A 71 2.92 -2.36 0.70
CA GLU A 71 2.71 -2.40 -0.75
C GLU A 71 2.55 -3.86 -1.21
N VAL A 72 2.10 -4.05 -2.45
CA VAL A 72 2.03 -5.38 -3.05
C VAL A 72 3.45 -5.83 -3.44
N MET A 73 3.89 -6.98 -2.95
CA MET A 73 5.16 -7.60 -3.32
C MET A 73 4.98 -8.51 -4.54
N PRO A 74 5.60 -8.22 -5.69
CA PRO A 74 5.56 -9.11 -6.84
C PRO A 74 6.40 -10.37 -6.59
N ASN A 75 5.83 -11.53 -6.89
CA ASN A 75 6.54 -12.80 -6.68
C ASN A 75 7.80 -12.94 -7.53
N LYS A 76 7.87 -12.30 -8.70
CA LYS A 76 9.08 -12.26 -9.52
C LYS A 76 10.30 -11.77 -8.71
N GLN A 77 10.18 -10.63 -8.02
CA GLN A 77 11.26 -10.07 -7.21
C GLN A 77 11.44 -10.83 -5.88
N LEU A 78 10.35 -11.28 -5.27
CA LEU A 78 10.43 -12.12 -4.08
C LEU A 78 11.20 -13.42 -4.35
N ASN A 79 10.99 -14.05 -5.51
CA ASN A 79 11.72 -15.23 -5.93
C ASN A 79 13.22 -14.99 -6.14
N VAL A 80 13.64 -13.78 -6.55
CA VAL A 80 15.07 -13.39 -6.59
C VAL A 80 15.66 -13.45 -5.18
N TRP A 81 15.01 -12.83 -4.21
CA TRP A 81 15.44 -12.86 -2.80
C TRP A 81 15.50 -14.29 -2.24
N ARG A 82 14.48 -15.09 -2.49
CA ARG A 82 14.40 -16.47 -1.99
C ARG A 82 15.49 -17.38 -2.57
N ARG A 83 15.82 -17.21 -3.85
CA ARG A 83 16.93 -17.93 -4.49
C ARG A 83 18.29 -17.51 -3.97
N ALA A 84 18.49 -16.21 -3.74
CA ALA A 84 19.75 -15.67 -3.22
C ALA A 84 19.98 -16.05 -1.75
N LEU A 85 18.91 -16.14 -0.95
CA LEU A 85 18.96 -16.38 0.49
C LEU A 85 18.09 -17.58 0.89
N PRO A 86 18.47 -18.81 0.50
CA PRO A 86 17.71 -20.00 0.83
C PRO A 86 17.66 -20.25 2.33
N GLY A 87 16.54 -20.83 2.81
CA GLY A 87 16.34 -21.15 4.21
C GLY A 87 16.03 -19.96 5.12
N ARG A 88 15.83 -18.78 4.59
CA ARG A 88 15.37 -17.60 5.35
C ARG A 88 13.85 -17.58 5.43
N VAL A 89 13.34 -16.99 6.50
CA VAL A 89 11.91 -16.77 6.68
C VAL A 89 11.52 -15.48 5.94
N PHE A 90 10.57 -15.58 5.01
CA PHE A 90 9.96 -14.43 4.35
C PHE A 90 8.53 -14.29 4.86
N ALA A 91 8.13 -13.07 5.25
CA ALA A 91 6.80 -12.80 5.77
C ALA A 91 6.19 -11.56 5.11
N ASN A 92 5.03 -11.77 4.46
CA ASN A 92 4.19 -10.69 3.94
C ASN A 92 3.23 -10.27 5.04
N LEU A 93 3.35 -9.03 5.50
CA LEU A 93 2.53 -8.47 6.57
C LEU A 93 1.57 -7.44 5.97
N TYR A 94 0.34 -7.42 6.47
CA TYR A 94 -0.66 -6.46 6.02
C TYR A 94 -1.36 -5.82 7.21
N GLY A 95 -1.67 -4.54 7.04
CA GLY A 95 -2.49 -3.71 7.91
C GLY A 95 -2.30 -2.24 7.57
N PRO A 96 -3.38 -1.44 7.56
CA PRO A 96 -3.29 0.02 7.55
C PRO A 96 -2.79 0.53 8.90
N THR A 97 -2.40 1.79 8.98
CA THR A 97 -1.94 2.44 10.22
C THR A 97 -2.94 2.28 11.37
N GLU A 98 -4.22 2.28 11.04
CA GLU A 98 -5.34 2.18 11.99
C GLU A 98 -5.49 0.81 12.66
N THR A 99 -4.79 -0.20 12.18
CA THR A 99 -4.81 -1.57 12.75
C THR A 99 -3.42 -2.08 13.10
N ASP A 100 -2.36 -1.33 12.78
CA ASP A 100 -0.99 -1.86 12.68
C ASP A 100 -0.99 -3.13 11.79
N VAL A 101 -0.08 -4.06 11.99
CA VAL A 101 -0.12 -5.34 11.29
C VAL A 101 -1.26 -6.19 11.83
N CYS A 102 -2.23 -6.51 10.98
CA CYS A 102 -3.39 -7.30 11.36
C CYS A 102 -3.43 -8.70 10.77
N THR A 103 -2.75 -8.93 9.62
CA THR A 103 -2.57 -10.28 9.05
C THR A 103 -1.12 -10.52 8.65
N ALA A 104 -0.74 -11.79 8.59
CA ALA A 104 0.58 -12.21 8.17
C ALA A 104 0.51 -13.49 7.31
N TYR A 105 1.36 -13.54 6.30
CA TYR A 105 1.63 -14.72 5.50
C TYR A 105 3.12 -15.06 5.55
N VAL A 106 3.46 -16.19 6.16
CA VAL A 106 4.81 -16.74 6.07
C VAL A 106 4.91 -17.54 4.78
N VAL A 107 5.87 -17.17 3.92
CA VAL A 107 6.02 -17.75 2.59
C VAL A 107 6.58 -19.16 2.70
N ASP A 108 5.72 -20.17 2.69
CA ASP A 108 5.99 -21.57 2.97
C ASP A 108 6.03 -22.47 1.73
N ARG A 109 5.66 -21.93 0.55
CA ARG A 109 5.62 -22.63 -0.73
C ARG A 109 6.25 -21.84 -1.86
N GLU A 110 6.43 -22.48 -3.00
CA GLU A 110 6.82 -21.84 -4.25
C GLU A 110 5.61 -21.11 -4.87
N PHE A 111 5.89 -19.97 -5.48
CA PHE A 111 4.94 -19.18 -6.24
C PHE A 111 5.47 -18.92 -7.64
N ALA A 112 4.62 -19.01 -8.65
CA ALA A 112 4.96 -18.52 -9.97
C ALA A 112 5.15 -16.99 -9.95
N ASP A 113 5.98 -16.46 -10.86
CA ASP A 113 6.28 -15.01 -10.90
C ASP A 113 5.04 -14.13 -11.07
N SER A 114 3.99 -14.65 -11.73
CA SER A 114 2.71 -13.96 -11.96
C SER A 114 1.62 -14.28 -10.93
N GLU A 115 1.87 -15.24 -10.04
CA GLU A 115 0.89 -15.63 -9.01
C GLU A 115 0.77 -14.53 -7.94
N PRO A 116 -0.44 -14.17 -7.46
CA PRO A 116 -0.58 -13.22 -6.37
C PRO A 116 -0.13 -13.84 -5.03
N LEU A 117 0.57 -13.04 -4.22
CA LEU A 117 0.98 -13.45 -2.88
C LEU A 117 -0.16 -13.17 -1.88
N PRO A 118 -0.54 -14.15 -1.03
CA PRO A 118 -1.50 -13.92 0.04
C PRO A 118 -1.03 -12.86 1.04
N ILE A 119 -1.96 -12.13 1.64
CA ILE A 119 -1.72 -11.34 2.85
C ILE A 119 -1.98 -12.17 4.13
N GLY A 120 -2.39 -13.41 3.96
CA GLY A 120 -2.34 -14.48 4.93
C GLY A 120 -3.53 -14.59 5.86
N SER A 121 -3.26 -14.78 7.15
CA SER A 121 -4.28 -15.01 8.17
C SER A 121 -4.18 -13.95 9.27
N PRO A 122 -5.28 -13.69 10.00
CA PRO A 122 -5.27 -12.76 11.12
C PRO A 122 -4.22 -13.15 12.17
N LEU A 123 -3.55 -12.16 12.73
CA LEU A 123 -2.67 -12.35 13.89
C LEU A 123 -3.49 -12.74 15.14
N PRO A 124 -2.86 -13.31 16.18
CA PRO A 124 -3.52 -13.53 17.47
C PRO A 124 -4.23 -12.24 17.94
N ASP A 125 -5.44 -12.39 18.47
CA ASP A 125 -6.31 -11.28 18.93
C ASP A 125 -6.82 -10.33 17.83
N MET A 126 -6.57 -10.64 16.55
CA MET A 126 -7.13 -9.92 15.42
C MET A 126 -8.19 -10.78 14.70
N HIS A 127 -9.23 -10.14 14.20
CA HIS A 127 -10.28 -10.79 13.44
C HIS A 127 -10.53 -10.02 12.15
N VAL A 128 -10.75 -10.76 11.07
CA VAL A 128 -11.06 -10.18 9.75
C VAL A 128 -12.43 -10.63 9.31
N LEU A 129 -13.24 -9.67 8.92
CA LEU A 129 -14.56 -9.84 8.32
C LEU A 129 -14.53 -9.20 6.92
N LEU A 130 -15.05 -9.89 5.93
CA LEU A 130 -15.22 -9.35 4.58
C LEU A 130 -16.68 -8.92 4.39
N LEU A 131 -16.89 -7.62 4.12
CA LEU A 131 -18.24 -7.05 3.91
C LEU A 131 -18.46 -6.72 2.43
N GLY A 132 -19.59 -7.20 1.90
CA GLY A 132 -20.09 -6.81 0.60
C GLY A 132 -20.62 -5.37 0.58
N GLU A 133 -21.02 -4.90 -0.61
CA GLU A 133 -21.61 -3.55 -0.78
C GLU A 133 -22.93 -3.38 -0.03
N ASP A 134 -23.66 -4.46 0.18
CA ASP A 134 -24.90 -4.49 0.96
C ASP A 134 -24.67 -4.50 2.48
N GLY A 135 -23.42 -4.49 2.92
CA GLY A 135 -23.02 -4.50 4.33
C GLY A 135 -23.13 -5.87 5.00
N LYS A 136 -23.36 -6.95 4.24
CA LYS A 136 -23.39 -8.32 4.76
C LYS A 136 -22.01 -8.98 4.61
N ALA A 137 -21.77 -10.01 5.43
CA ALA A 137 -20.59 -10.85 5.28
C ALA A 137 -20.65 -11.60 3.94
N VAL A 138 -19.52 -11.65 3.22
CA VAL A 138 -19.41 -12.39 1.96
C VAL A 138 -18.90 -13.81 2.20
N GLY A 139 -19.27 -14.73 1.30
CA GLY A 139 -18.85 -16.12 1.34
C GLY A 139 -17.40 -16.33 0.84
N PRO A 140 -16.87 -17.57 1.01
CA PRO A 140 -15.56 -17.93 0.47
C PRO A 140 -15.48 -17.71 -1.05
N GLY A 141 -14.39 -17.13 -1.52
CA GLY A 141 -14.16 -16.80 -2.93
C GLY A 141 -14.84 -15.50 -3.40
N GLU A 142 -15.73 -14.92 -2.61
CA GLU A 142 -16.36 -13.63 -2.93
C GLU A 142 -15.50 -12.48 -2.43
N THR A 143 -15.44 -11.40 -3.20
CA THR A 143 -14.71 -10.19 -2.83
C THR A 143 -15.55 -9.28 -1.93
N GLY A 144 -14.99 -8.86 -0.80
CA GLY A 144 -15.57 -7.89 0.12
C GLY A 144 -14.55 -6.89 0.63
N GLU A 145 -15.05 -5.85 1.30
CA GLU A 145 -14.19 -4.90 2.02
C GLU A 145 -13.58 -5.58 3.25
N ILE A 146 -12.27 -5.52 3.38
CA ILE A 146 -11.55 -6.04 4.55
C ILE A 146 -11.87 -5.17 5.76
N CYS A 147 -12.55 -5.74 6.74
CA CYS A 147 -12.87 -5.10 8.01
C CYS A 147 -12.16 -5.82 9.14
N VAL A 148 -11.50 -5.07 10.03
CA VAL A 148 -10.61 -5.64 11.04
C VAL A 148 -11.06 -5.25 12.45
N SER A 149 -11.11 -6.22 13.37
CA SER A 149 -11.31 -5.98 14.79
C SER A 149 -10.20 -6.65 15.61
N GLY A 150 -10.07 -6.24 16.85
CA GLY A 150 -9.09 -6.80 17.80
C GLY A 150 -8.39 -5.75 18.63
N SER A 151 -7.35 -6.18 19.35
CA SER A 151 -6.65 -5.31 20.29
C SER A 151 -5.79 -4.23 19.62
N GLY A 152 -5.45 -4.40 18.33
CA GLY A 152 -4.60 -3.48 17.56
C GLY A 152 -5.35 -2.34 16.87
N ILE A 153 -6.70 -2.30 16.85
CA ILE A 153 -7.43 -1.25 16.14
C ILE A 153 -7.40 0.09 16.90
N LEU A 154 -7.37 1.19 16.14
CA LEU A 154 -7.43 2.54 16.72
C LEU A 154 -8.73 2.77 17.51
N LEU A 155 -8.67 3.67 18.48
CA LEU A 155 -9.86 4.10 19.23
C LEU A 155 -10.74 5.08 18.43
N GLY A 156 -10.14 5.83 17.51
CA GLY A 156 -10.79 6.80 16.64
C GLY A 156 -9.81 7.83 16.12
N TYR A 157 -10.28 8.70 15.24
CA TYR A 157 -9.51 9.84 14.75
C TYR A 157 -9.63 11.01 15.73
N TRP A 158 -8.48 11.57 16.10
CA TRP A 158 -8.42 12.67 17.06
C TRP A 158 -9.26 13.85 16.58
N ASN A 159 -10.14 14.33 17.45
CA ASN A 159 -11.04 15.48 17.20
C ASN A 159 -11.85 15.40 15.91
N ASN A 160 -12.13 14.17 15.41
CA ASN A 160 -12.93 13.94 14.21
C ASN A 160 -13.95 12.81 14.43
N PRO A 161 -15.06 13.10 15.14
CA PRO A 161 -16.09 12.11 15.46
C PRO A 161 -16.84 11.61 14.23
N GLU A 162 -17.02 12.45 13.21
CA GLU A 162 -17.70 12.05 11.97
C GLU A 162 -16.90 11.00 11.19
N GLN A 163 -15.61 11.24 10.99
CA GLN A 163 -14.74 10.27 10.34
C GLN A 163 -14.63 8.99 11.17
N THR A 164 -14.53 9.13 12.50
CA THR A 164 -14.54 7.98 13.41
C THR A 164 -15.79 7.14 13.22
N ALA A 165 -16.97 7.75 13.20
CA ALA A 165 -18.23 7.02 13.02
C ALA A 165 -18.32 6.31 11.66
N ARG A 166 -17.76 6.89 10.59
CA ARG A 166 -17.73 6.28 9.25
C ARG A 166 -16.72 5.15 9.11
N ALA A 167 -15.66 5.18 9.91
CA ALA A 167 -14.54 4.24 9.82
C ALA A 167 -14.84 2.87 10.45
N PHE A 168 -15.97 2.70 11.12
CA PHE A 168 -16.30 1.47 11.81
C PHE A 168 -17.61 0.86 11.34
N ALA A 169 -17.65 -0.48 11.33
CA ALA A 169 -18.85 -1.29 11.12
C ALA A 169 -19.07 -2.21 12.31
N SER A 170 -20.29 -2.71 12.44
CA SER A 170 -20.62 -3.84 13.32
C SER A 170 -20.66 -5.12 12.49
N ASP A 171 -20.46 -6.26 13.14
CA ASP A 171 -20.67 -7.56 12.52
C ASP A 171 -22.16 -7.78 12.29
N PRO A 172 -22.61 -7.95 11.03
CA PRO A 172 -24.02 -8.09 10.72
C PRO A 172 -24.63 -9.40 11.25
N ASP A 173 -23.80 -10.41 11.47
CA ASP A 173 -24.22 -11.74 11.92
C ASP A 173 -24.14 -11.90 13.45
N ASN A 174 -23.62 -10.89 14.17
CA ASN A 174 -23.51 -10.91 15.62
C ASN A 174 -24.50 -9.94 16.29
N ALA A 175 -25.57 -10.50 16.81
CA ALA A 175 -26.55 -9.75 17.62
C ALA A 175 -26.32 -9.87 19.15
N ALA A 176 -25.35 -10.67 19.59
CA ALA A 176 -25.19 -10.99 21.02
C ALA A 176 -24.49 -9.87 21.80
N TYR A 177 -23.56 -9.16 21.19
CA TYR A 177 -22.84 -8.05 21.79
C TYR A 177 -22.33 -7.07 20.73
N PRO A 178 -22.10 -5.79 21.08
CA PRO A 178 -21.56 -4.81 20.14
C PRO A 178 -20.18 -5.24 19.65
N THR A 179 -20.03 -5.33 18.33
CA THR A 179 -18.74 -5.54 17.67
C THR A 179 -18.28 -4.24 17.04
N ARG A 180 -16.96 -4.11 16.87
CA ARG A 180 -16.37 -2.92 16.27
C ARG A 180 -15.28 -3.36 15.30
N TYR A 181 -15.54 -3.19 14.02
CA TYR A 181 -14.64 -3.49 12.93
C TYR A 181 -14.21 -2.20 12.25
N TYR A 182 -12.89 -1.99 12.12
CA TYR A 182 -12.35 -0.91 11.31
C TYR A 182 -12.49 -1.26 9.83
N ARG A 183 -13.08 -0.37 9.06
CA ARG A 183 -13.24 -0.48 7.61
C ARG A 183 -11.97 0.01 6.93
N THR A 184 -11.20 -0.89 6.31
CA THR A 184 -9.91 -0.52 5.73
C THR A 184 -10.01 0.21 4.39
N GLY A 185 -11.13 0.07 3.69
CA GLY A 185 -11.29 0.47 2.30
C GLY A 185 -10.56 -0.43 1.30
N ASP A 186 -9.81 -1.41 1.79
CA ASP A 186 -9.17 -2.44 0.98
C ASP A 186 -10.16 -3.56 0.65
N LEU A 187 -10.05 -4.14 -0.53
CA LEU A 187 -10.84 -5.28 -0.97
C LEU A 187 -10.01 -6.56 -0.90
N GLY A 188 -10.65 -7.66 -0.52
CA GLY A 188 -10.01 -8.97 -0.46
C GLY A 188 -11.02 -10.11 -0.55
N TRP A 189 -10.50 -11.30 -0.60
CA TRP A 189 -11.27 -12.54 -0.65
C TRP A 189 -10.48 -13.70 -0.01
N TRP A 190 -11.19 -14.70 0.52
CA TRP A 190 -10.57 -15.91 1.05
C TRP A 190 -10.38 -16.93 -0.05
N ASN A 191 -9.14 -17.40 -0.26
CA ASN A 191 -8.89 -18.48 -1.21
C ASN A 191 -9.27 -19.85 -0.63
N GLU A 192 -9.17 -20.91 -1.44
CA GLU A 192 -9.50 -22.28 -1.05
C GLU A 192 -8.67 -22.83 0.12
N ARG A 193 -7.54 -22.20 0.43
CA ARG A 193 -6.66 -22.55 1.55
C ARG A 193 -6.98 -21.76 2.83
N GLY A 194 -7.99 -20.89 2.80
CA GLY A 194 -8.33 -20.00 3.90
C GLY A 194 -7.31 -18.87 4.10
N GLU A 195 -6.53 -18.52 3.07
CA GLU A 195 -5.61 -17.41 3.09
C GLU A 195 -6.30 -16.16 2.50
N LEU A 196 -6.14 -15.01 3.16
CA LEU A 196 -6.69 -13.75 2.67
C LEU A 196 -5.85 -13.24 1.49
N MET A 197 -6.55 -12.94 0.42
CA MET A 197 -5.99 -12.35 -0.81
C MET A 197 -6.37 -10.88 -0.90
N TYR A 198 -5.44 -10.06 -1.35
CA TYR A 198 -5.68 -8.63 -1.58
C TYR A 198 -6.11 -8.38 -3.02
N SER A 199 -7.19 -7.63 -3.23
CA SER A 199 -7.75 -7.33 -4.56
C SER A 199 -7.60 -5.86 -4.98
N GLY A 200 -7.10 -5.01 -4.09
CA GLY A 200 -6.97 -3.57 -4.37
C GLY A 200 -7.77 -2.71 -3.41
N ARG A 201 -8.02 -1.45 -3.81
CA ARG A 201 -8.79 -0.50 -2.99
C ARG A 201 -10.14 -0.16 -3.62
N ARG A 202 -11.11 0.07 -2.75
CA ARG A 202 -12.45 0.55 -3.13
C ARG A 202 -12.44 2.05 -3.47
N ASP A 203 -11.55 2.81 -2.84
CA ASP A 203 -11.40 4.25 -2.99
C ASP A 203 -10.17 4.61 -3.85
N GLY A 204 -9.97 5.90 -4.06
CA GLY A 204 -8.84 6.44 -4.81
C GLY A 204 -7.51 6.50 -4.06
N GLN A 205 -7.40 5.85 -2.89
CA GLN A 205 -6.17 5.83 -2.13
C GLN A 205 -5.15 4.91 -2.77
N ILE A 206 -3.89 5.32 -2.77
CA ILE A 206 -2.77 4.54 -3.29
C ILE A 206 -1.66 4.39 -2.27
N LYS A 207 -0.78 3.43 -2.50
CA LYS A 207 0.49 3.30 -1.78
C LYS A 207 1.62 3.48 -2.78
N LEU A 208 2.47 4.48 -2.54
CA LEU A 208 3.58 4.81 -3.43
C LEU A 208 4.84 5.06 -2.61
N ARG A 209 5.88 4.25 -2.84
CA ARG A 209 7.17 4.33 -2.13
C ARG A 209 7.01 4.34 -0.61
N GLY A 210 6.12 3.49 -0.08
CA GLY A 210 5.82 3.38 1.34
C GLY A 210 4.89 4.47 1.90
N ASN A 211 4.50 5.47 1.10
CA ASN A 211 3.58 6.51 1.53
C ASN A 211 2.14 6.15 1.16
N ARG A 212 1.23 6.35 2.11
CA ARG A 212 -0.21 6.29 1.88
C ARG A 212 -0.68 7.64 1.33
N ILE A 213 -1.27 7.66 0.15
CA ILE A 213 -1.64 8.88 -0.57
C ILE A 213 -3.11 8.83 -0.94
N GLU A 214 -3.83 9.85 -0.52
CA GLU A 214 -5.20 10.12 -0.95
C GLU A 214 -5.16 10.94 -2.24
N LEU A 215 -5.54 10.36 -3.37
CA LEU A 215 -5.58 11.10 -4.64
C LEU A 215 -6.52 12.29 -4.57
N GLY A 216 -7.57 12.21 -3.74
CA GLY A 216 -8.49 13.31 -3.49
C GLY A 216 -7.86 14.54 -2.83
N GLU A 217 -6.81 14.38 -2.01
CA GLU A 217 -6.08 15.52 -1.43
C GLU A 217 -5.30 16.27 -2.51
N ILE A 218 -4.69 15.54 -3.44
CA ILE A 218 -4.00 16.12 -4.59
C ILE A 218 -5.00 16.90 -5.46
N GLU A 219 -6.17 16.31 -5.70
CA GLU A 219 -7.23 16.95 -6.48
C GLU A 219 -7.77 18.21 -5.79
N ALA A 220 -7.97 18.16 -4.48
CA ALA A 220 -8.41 19.32 -3.72
C ALA A 220 -7.42 20.49 -3.83
N ALA A 221 -6.12 20.22 -3.73
CA ALA A 221 -5.08 21.21 -3.93
C ALA A 221 -5.00 21.68 -5.39
N ALA A 222 -5.13 20.77 -6.36
CA ALA A 222 -5.01 21.07 -7.79
C ALA A 222 -6.18 21.90 -8.35
N ARG A 223 -7.34 21.91 -7.70
CA ARG A 223 -8.45 22.84 -8.06
C ARG A 223 -8.09 24.31 -7.96
N MET A 224 -7.03 24.63 -7.22
CA MET A 224 -6.52 26.00 -7.09
C MET A 224 -5.54 26.38 -8.20
N LEU A 225 -5.21 25.49 -9.13
CA LEU A 225 -4.38 25.80 -10.28
C LEU A 225 -5.06 26.84 -11.18
N PRO A 226 -4.33 27.87 -11.65
CA PRO A 226 -4.88 28.87 -12.52
C PRO A 226 -5.50 28.26 -13.79
N GLY A 227 -6.75 28.60 -14.09
CA GLY A 227 -7.45 28.10 -15.26
C GLY A 227 -7.97 26.67 -15.19
N ALA A 228 -7.78 25.94 -14.07
CA ALA A 228 -8.34 24.62 -13.90
C ALA A 228 -9.85 24.67 -13.66
N GLU A 229 -10.63 23.98 -14.50
CA GLU A 229 -12.07 23.82 -14.35
C GLU A 229 -12.39 22.57 -13.55
N ASN A 230 -11.82 21.44 -13.96
CA ASN A 230 -11.90 20.17 -13.26
C ASN A 230 -10.52 19.50 -13.17
N VAL A 231 -10.33 18.62 -12.19
CA VAL A 231 -9.08 17.90 -11.98
C VAL A 231 -9.35 16.46 -11.59
N CYS A 232 -8.45 15.57 -12.01
CA CYS A 232 -8.48 14.16 -11.62
C CYS A 232 -7.05 13.64 -11.48
N ALA A 233 -6.72 13.07 -10.32
CA ALA A 233 -5.46 12.39 -10.11
C ALA A 233 -5.62 10.89 -10.36
N VAL A 234 -4.74 10.31 -11.16
CA VAL A 234 -4.74 8.87 -11.50
C VAL A 234 -3.36 8.31 -11.22
N PHE A 235 -3.32 7.10 -10.71
CA PHE A 235 -2.07 6.40 -10.48
C PHE A 235 -1.69 5.54 -11.69
N ASP A 236 -0.59 5.90 -12.33
CA ASP A 236 0.04 5.13 -13.40
C ASP A 236 0.82 3.96 -12.77
N LYS A 237 0.19 2.77 -12.72
CA LYS A 237 0.80 1.59 -12.09
C LYS A 237 2.08 1.13 -12.77
N PRO A 238 2.16 1.04 -14.12
CA PRO A 238 3.40 0.69 -14.83
C PRO A 238 4.57 1.61 -14.54
N ARG A 239 4.33 2.92 -14.52
CA ARG A 239 5.38 3.93 -14.30
C ARG A 239 5.58 4.28 -12.82
N GLN A 240 4.74 3.78 -11.91
CA GLN A 240 4.77 4.08 -10.48
C GLN A 240 4.79 5.58 -10.21
N GLU A 241 3.88 6.32 -10.87
CA GLU A 241 3.75 7.77 -10.72
C GLU A 241 2.29 8.21 -10.64
N ILE A 242 2.08 9.38 -10.05
CA ILE A 242 0.79 10.05 -10.04
C ILE A 242 0.71 10.97 -11.25
N VAL A 243 -0.33 10.84 -12.05
CA VAL A 243 -0.64 11.71 -13.18
C VAL A 243 -1.83 12.57 -12.82
N LEU A 244 -1.66 13.88 -12.91
CA LEU A 244 -2.71 14.87 -12.70
C LEU A 244 -3.30 15.27 -14.04
N PHE A 245 -4.55 14.92 -14.29
CA PHE A 245 -5.34 15.41 -15.42
C PHE A 245 -6.04 16.70 -15.03
N VAL A 246 -5.96 17.71 -15.88
CA VAL A 246 -6.56 19.02 -15.65
C VAL A 246 -7.40 19.41 -16.86
N GLU A 247 -8.68 19.68 -16.59
CA GLU A 247 -9.57 20.28 -17.59
C GLU A 247 -9.32 21.79 -17.63
N THR A 248 -8.90 22.27 -18.78
CA THR A 248 -8.54 23.68 -18.97
C THR A 248 -8.41 24.00 -20.44
N ALA A 249 -8.69 25.28 -20.79
CA ALA A 249 -8.43 25.81 -22.12
C ALA A 249 -6.95 26.20 -22.36
N GLU A 250 -6.17 26.35 -21.28
CA GLU A 250 -4.75 26.73 -21.32
C GLU A 250 -3.85 25.56 -20.93
N GLU A 251 -2.64 25.51 -21.47
CA GLU A 251 -1.67 24.48 -21.10
C GLU A 251 -1.12 24.73 -19.68
N ILE A 252 -1.29 23.76 -18.78
CA ILE A 252 -0.67 23.77 -17.45
C ILE A 252 0.57 22.89 -17.46
N THR A 253 1.73 23.51 -17.35
CA THR A 253 3.00 22.78 -17.32
C THR A 253 3.28 22.16 -15.95
N MET A 254 4.12 21.10 -15.91
CA MET A 254 4.64 20.55 -14.65
C MET A 254 5.29 21.61 -13.75
N ARG A 255 5.94 22.60 -14.33
CA ARG A 255 6.57 23.71 -13.57
C ARG A 255 5.52 24.55 -12.84
N THR A 256 4.43 24.90 -13.54
CA THR A 256 3.31 25.62 -12.96
C THR A 256 2.66 24.81 -11.85
N ALA A 257 2.30 23.56 -12.13
CA ALA A 257 1.68 22.69 -11.13
C ALA A 257 2.56 22.53 -9.88
N ARG A 258 3.86 22.24 -10.03
CA ARG A 258 4.80 22.13 -8.90
C ARG A 258 4.91 23.42 -8.08
N LYS A 259 4.89 24.59 -8.74
CA LYS A 259 4.97 25.87 -8.04
C LYS A 259 3.73 26.08 -7.16
N GLU A 260 2.54 25.87 -7.71
CA GLU A 260 1.28 26.14 -7.04
C GLU A 260 0.95 25.07 -5.97
N LEU A 261 1.28 23.79 -6.23
CA LEU A 261 1.05 22.71 -5.28
C LEU A 261 2.08 22.68 -4.13
N ARG A 262 3.23 23.37 -4.29
CA ARG A 262 4.27 23.44 -3.24
C ARG A 262 3.72 24.12 -1.99
N GLY A 263 3.75 23.39 -0.86
CA GLY A 263 3.23 23.87 0.43
C GLY A 263 1.74 23.56 0.66
N ALA A 264 1.00 23.19 -0.40
CA ALA A 264 -0.38 22.72 -0.28
C ALA A 264 -0.45 21.21 -0.04
N ILE A 265 0.49 20.46 -0.64
CA ILE A 265 0.62 19.00 -0.43
C ILE A 265 2.06 18.63 -0.12
N PRO A 266 2.28 17.52 0.61
CA PRO A 266 3.61 16.96 0.86
C PRO A 266 4.36 16.62 -0.44
N ALA A 267 5.70 16.68 -0.41
CA ALA A 267 6.52 16.43 -1.59
C ALA A 267 6.33 15.03 -2.21
N TYR A 268 6.04 14.01 -1.38
CA TYR A 268 5.80 12.64 -1.85
C TYR A 268 4.46 12.46 -2.58
N MET A 269 3.52 13.41 -2.44
CA MET A 269 2.24 13.46 -3.16
C MET A 269 2.33 14.22 -4.49
N MET A 270 3.47 14.83 -4.78
CA MET A 270 3.63 15.66 -5.99
C MET A 270 3.45 14.81 -7.25
N PRO A 271 2.56 15.19 -8.18
CA PRO A 271 2.41 14.48 -9.44
C PRO A 271 3.74 14.39 -10.22
N GLY A 272 3.98 13.24 -10.84
CA GLY A 272 5.10 13.04 -11.74
C GLY A 272 4.84 13.66 -13.12
N ARG A 273 3.57 13.66 -13.56
CA ARG A 273 3.12 14.17 -14.86
C ARG A 273 1.82 14.96 -14.72
N VAL A 274 1.67 15.99 -15.57
CA VAL A 274 0.41 16.74 -15.75
C VAL A 274 -0.02 16.58 -17.19
N VAL A 275 -1.30 16.29 -17.39
CA VAL A 275 -1.94 16.17 -18.70
C VAL A 275 -3.10 17.17 -18.75
N THR A 276 -3.08 18.09 -19.70
CA THR A 276 -4.17 19.04 -19.93
C THR A 276 -5.12 18.50 -20.98
N MET A 277 -6.41 18.64 -20.74
CA MET A 277 -7.49 18.28 -21.67
C MET A 277 -8.50 19.39 -21.74
N ALA A 278 -9.07 19.61 -22.93
CA ALA A 278 -10.16 20.60 -23.09
C ALA A 278 -11.42 20.18 -22.33
N GLN A 279 -11.62 18.86 -22.17
CA GLN A 279 -12.71 18.29 -21.38
C GLN A 279 -12.26 16.93 -20.83
N LEU A 280 -12.51 16.68 -19.55
CA LEU A 280 -12.31 15.37 -18.94
C LEU A 280 -13.45 14.40 -19.31
N PRO A 281 -13.16 13.12 -19.51
CA PRO A 281 -14.19 12.13 -19.79
C PRO A 281 -15.10 11.92 -18.58
N HIS A 282 -16.41 11.77 -18.82
CA HIS A 282 -17.40 11.48 -17.80
C HIS A 282 -18.03 10.10 -18.05
N ASN A 283 -18.34 9.41 -16.96
CA ASN A 283 -19.05 8.15 -17.01
C ASN A 283 -20.58 8.36 -17.14
N ALA A 284 -21.35 7.26 -17.23
CA ALA A 284 -22.80 7.32 -17.37
C ALA A 284 -23.55 8.02 -16.22
N ASN A 285 -22.88 8.29 -15.10
CA ASN A 285 -23.43 8.99 -13.94
C ASN A 285 -22.91 10.43 -13.84
N ASP A 286 -22.40 10.99 -14.93
CA ASP A 286 -21.87 12.35 -15.03
C ASP A 286 -20.71 12.66 -14.05
N LYS A 287 -19.95 11.62 -13.69
CA LYS A 287 -18.71 11.75 -12.90
C LYS A 287 -17.49 11.54 -13.78
N ILE A 288 -16.38 12.20 -13.47
CA ILE A 288 -15.10 11.99 -14.18
C ILE A 288 -14.77 10.51 -14.23
N ASP A 289 -14.55 9.98 -15.42
CA ASP A 289 -14.26 8.56 -15.68
C ASP A 289 -12.79 8.24 -15.46
N ARG A 290 -12.44 7.93 -14.21
CA ARG A 290 -11.07 7.53 -13.82
C ARG A 290 -10.62 6.25 -14.51
N VAL A 291 -11.55 5.34 -14.83
CA VAL A 291 -11.23 4.07 -15.50
C VAL A 291 -10.78 4.34 -16.93
N TYR A 292 -11.49 5.23 -17.62
CA TYR A 292 -11.08 5.68 -18.95
C TYR A 292 -9.72 6.37 -18.90
N LEU A 293 -9.49 7.29 -17.96
CA LEU A 293 -8.21 8.01 -17.81
C LEU A 293 -7.04 7.04 -17.50
N ALA A 294 -7.28 6.00 -16.70
CA ALA A 294 -6.27 4.97 -16.44
C ALA A 294 -5.92 4.19 -17.71
N LYS A 295 -6.90 3.80 -18.53
CA LYS A 295 -6.67 3.14 -19.84
C LYS A 295 -5.95 4.07 -20.81
N TRP A 296 -6.32 5.34 -20.85
CA TRP A 296 -5.65 6.34 -21.66
C TRP A 296 -4.14 6.41 -21.36
N LEU A 297 -3.74 6.24 -20.08
CA LEU A 297 -2.32 6.20 -19.69
C LEU A 297 -1.59 4.96 -20.21
N GLU A 298 -2.27 3.83 -20.36
CA GLU A 298 -1.68 2.60 -20.92
C GLU A 298 -1.40 2.73 -22.43
N GLU A 299 -2.14 3.60 -23.11
CA GLU A 299 -2.06 3.81 -24.56
C GLU A 299 -1.13 4.98 -24.93
N ASN A 300 -0.75 5.87 -23.97
CA ASN A 300 0.03 7.10 -24.17
C ASN A 300 1.18 7.25 -23.15
#